data_8940735c94ada9acee305a4f9df4f0fe
#
_entry.id   8940735c94ada9acee305a4f9df4f0fe
#
_cell.length_a   1.000
_cell.length_b   1.000
_cell.length_c   1.000
_cell.angle_alpha   90.00
_cell.angle_beta   90.00
_cell.angle_gamma   90.00
#
_symmetry.space_group_name_H-M   'P 1'
#
loop_
_entity.id
_entity.type
_entity.pdbx_description
1 polymer ?
#
loop_
_entity_poly.entity_id
_entity_poly.type
_entity_poly.pdbx_seq_one_letter_code
_entity_poly.pdbx_strand_id
1 'polypeptide(L)'
;YVSEESGGIGLGRLEAALIMEAMAYGCPATSSFISIHNMAAWMIGRFGGEELKAKYLPDLVTMEKVASYALTEPGSGSDAAGLKTSAKLDGDHYVLNGTKQFISGGGFNDIYVTMVRTGEHKTKGITCLVIDKDTPGVSFGKPEKKLGWNASPTAQVIFEDARVPVANRVGPEGD
;
A
#
# COMPACT_ATOMS: atom_id res chain seq x y z
N TYR A 1 -7.09 -5.16 -12.30
CA TYR A 1 -7.33 -6.62 -12.17
C TYR A 1 -7.95 -7.01 -10.82
N VAL A 2 -8.80 -6.13 -10.29
CA VAL A 2 -9.71 -6.45 -9.19
C VAL A 2 -10.86 -7.27 -9.75
N SER A 3 -11.30 -8.33 -9.03
CA SER A 3 -12.36 -9.23 -9.49
C SER A 3 -13.72 -8.52 -9.57
N GLU A 4 -14.63 -9.04 -10.39
CA GLU A 4 -16.01 -8.52 -10.52
C GLU A 4 -16.77 -8.60 -9.20
N GLU A 5 -16.57 -9.67 -8.42
CA GLU A 5 -17.13 -9.82 -7.07
C GLU A 5 -16.73 -8.70 -6.12
N SER A 6 -15.56 -8.10 -6.36
CA SER A 6 -15.02 -6.97 -5.59
C SER A 6 -15.32 -5.61 -6.24
N GLY A 7 -16.23 -5.56 -7.22
CA GLY A 7 -16.61 -4.35 -7.94
C GLY A 7 -15.65 -3.93 -9.07
N GLY A 8 -14.61 -4.72 -9.34
CA GLY A 8 -13.71 -4.50 -10.48
C GLY A 8 -14.28 -5.03 -11.78
N ILE A 9 -13.52 -4.93 -12.87
CA ILE A 9 -13.93 -5.43 -14.20
C ILE A 9 -13.35 -6.80 -14.53
N GLY A 10 -12.69 -7.46 -13.59
CA GLY A 10 -12.23 -8.84 -13.70
C GLY A 10 -11.17 -9.12 -14.77
N LEU A 11 -10.51 -8.08 -15.32
CA LEU A 11 -9.48 -8.25 -16.34
C LEU A 11 -8.27 -9.00 -15.78
N GLY A 12 -7.67 -9.83 -16.63
CA GLY A 12 -6.45 -10.56 -16.31
C GLY A 12 -5.19 -9.69 -16.38
N ARG A 13 -4.06 -10.32 -16.11
CA ARG A 13 -2.76 -9.62 -16.10
C ARG A 13 -2.29 -9.21 -17.51
N LEU A 14 -2.69 -9.96 -18.54
CA LEU A 14 -2.36 -9.62 -19.91
C LEU A 14 -3.05 -8.34 -20.34
N GLU A 15 -4.36 -8.24 -20.10
CA GLU A 15 -5.14 -7.04 -20.40
C GLU A 15 -4.61 -5.84 -19.61
N ALA A 16 -4.29 -6.02 -18.34
CA ALA A 16 -3.67 -4.98 -17.52
C ALA A 16 -2.33 -4.51 -18.11
N ALA A 17 -1.47 -5.42 -18.57
CA ALA A 17 -0.20 -5.07 -19.21
C ALA A 17 -0.41 -4.26 -20.49
N LEU A 18 -1.34 -4.67 -21.36
CA LEU A 18 -1.66 -3.95 -22.59
C LEU A 18 -2.22 -2.54 -22.33
N ILE A 19 -3.08 -2.41 -21.31
CA ILE A 19 -3.62 -1.10 -20.88
C ILE A 19 -2.49 -0.22 -20.37
N MET A 20 -1.61 -0.74 -19.48
CA MET A 20 -0.50 0.02 -18.94
C MET A 20 0.51 0.43 -20.02
N GLU A 21 0.79 -0.44 -20.98
CA GLU A 21 1.63 -0.11 -22.13
C GLU A 21 1.01 1.04 -22.94
N ALA A 22 -0.27 0.93 -23.32
CA ALA A 22 -0.96 1.98 -24.07
C ALA A 22 -0.98 3.32 -23.33
N MET A 23 -1.23 3.30 -22.02
CA MET A 23 -1.19 4.50 -21.18
C MET A 23 0.21 5.11 -21.10
N ALA A 24 1.26 4.29 -21.08
CA ALA A 24 2.64 4.75 -21.00
C ALA A 24 3.09 5.54 -22.24
N TYR A 25 2.48 5.32 -23.40
CA TYR A 25 2.70 6.18 -24.60
C TYR A 25 2.26 7.63 -24.34
N GLY A 26 1.19 7.83 -23.58
CA GLY A 26 0.73 9.16 -23.20
C GLY A 26 1.49 9.75 -22.02
N CYS A 27 1.57 8.98 -20.92
CA CYS A 27 2.25 9.41 -19.68
C CYS A 27 2.73 8.20 -18.85
N PRO A 28 4.03 7.87 -18.85
CA PRO A 28 4.58 6.78 -18.07
C PRO A 28 4.34 6.94 -16.55
N ALA A 29 4.35 8.19 -16.06
CA ALA A 29 4.12 8.47 -14.65
C ALA A 29 2.70 8.10 -14.22
N THR A 30 1.70 8.43 -15.03
CA THR A 30 0.29 8.06 -14.79
C THR A 30 0.09 6.56 -14.87
N SER A 31 0.66 5.90 -15.88
CA SER A 31 0.60 4.44 -16.04
C SER A 31 1.16 3.74 -14.80
N SER A 32 2.35 4.14 -14.35
CA SER A 32 2.98 3.59 -13.14
C SER A 32 2.14 3.83 -11.89
N PHE A 33 1.60 5.03 -11.71
CA PHE A 33 0.77 5.39 -10.56
C PHE A 33 -0.48 4.50 -10.47
N ILE A 34 -1.20 4.32 -11.59
CA ILE A 34 -2.38 3.47 -11.67
C ILE A 34 -2.02 2.00 -11.43
N SER A 35 -0.85 1.54 -11.86
CA SER A 35 -0.42 0.15 -11.61
C SER A 35 -0.24 -0.13 -10.12
N ILE A 36 0.33 0.80 -9.37
CA ILE A 36 0.49 0.69 -7.90
C ILE A 36 -0.88 0.69 -7.21
N HIS A 37 -1.77 1.60 -7.60
CA HIS A 37 -3.14 1.64 -7.08
C HIS A 37 -3.88 0.31 -7.30
N ASN A 38 -3.85 -0.22 -8.52
CA ASN A 38 -4.48 -1.51 -8.84
C ASN A 38 -3.88 -2.67 -8.05
N MET A 39 -2.56 -2.68 -7.84
CA MET A 39 -1.89 -3.70 -7.04
C MET A 39 -2.39 -3.65 -5.59
N ALA A 40 -2.47 -2.47 -4.98
CA ALA A 40 -2.96 -2.29 -3.62
C ALA A 40 -4.43 -2.73 -3.47
N ALA A 41 -5.31 -2.30 -4.40
CA ALA A 41 -6.71 -2.71 -4.44
C ALA A 41 -6.85 -4.24 -4.63
N TRP A 42 -6.05 -4.84 -5.52
CA TRP A 42 -6.04 -6.29 -5.72
C TRP A 42 -5.60 -7.05 -4.46
N MET A 43 -4.60 -6.56 -3.72
CA MET A 43 -4.16 -7.19 -2.46
C MET A 43 -5.29 -7.22 -1.45
N ILE A 44 -6.02 -6.12 -1.28
CA ILE A 44 -7.19 -6.06 -0.40
C ILE A 44 -8.28 -7.03 -0.89
N GLY A 45 -8.60 -7.02 -2.16
CA GLY A 45 -9.62 -7.88 -2.76
C GLY A 45 -9.29 -9.37 -2.66
N ARG A 46 -8.02 -9.73 -2.80
CA ARG A 46 -7.58 -11.14 -2.81
C ARG A 46 -7.38 -11.73 -1.42
N PHE A 47 -6.88 -10.95 -0.47
CA PHE A 47 -6.41 -11.44 0.83
C PHE A 47 -7.12 -10.79 2.03
N GLY A 48 -7.86 -9.71 1.83
CA GLY A 48 -8.62 -9.05 2.88
C GLY A 48 -9.84 -9.87 3.31
N GLY A 49 -10.24 -9.74 4.57
CA GLY A 49 -11.53 -10.23 5.07
C GLY A 49 -12.70 -9.42 4.51
N GLU A 50 -13.91 -9.95 4.61
CA GLU A 50 -15.10 -9.32 4.01
C GLU A 50 -15.38 -7.90 4.51
N GLU A 51 -15.19 -7.64 5.79
CA GLU A 51 -15.34 -6.29 6.36
C GLU A 51 -14.34 -5.30 5.78
N LEU A 52 -13.07 -5.74 5.61
CA LEU A 52 -12.02 -4.91 5.02
C LEU A 52 -12.31 -4.60 3.55
N LYS A 53 -12.75 -5.61 2.79
CA LYS A 53 -13.16 -5.45 1.38
C LYS A 53 -14.32 -4.46 1.27
N ALA A 54 -15.38 -4.65 2.06
CA ALA A 54 -16.54 -3.78 2.06
C ALA A 54 -16.21 -2.33 2.41
N LYS A 55 -15.24 -2.12 3.31
CA LYS A 55 -14.79 -0.78 3.73
C LYS A 55 -14.02 -0.04 2.64
N TYR A 56 -13.13 -0.72 1.90
CA TYR A 56 -12.15 -0.03 1.06
C TYR A 56 -12.37 -0.20 -0.45
N LEU A 57 -12.83 -1.37 -0.90
CA LEU A 57 -12.89 -1.64 -2.35
C LEU A 57 -13.85 -0.74 -3.13
N PRO A 58 -15.06 -0.39 -2.65
CA PRO A 58 -15.96 0.47 -3.40
C PRO A 58 -15.30 1.78 -3.85
N ASP A 59 -14.64 2.48 -2.93
CA ASP A 59 -13.96 3.75 -3.21
C ASP A 59 -12.68 3.56 -4.06
N LEU A 60 -11.99 2.41 -3.92
CA LEU A 60 -10.78 2.12 -4.69
C LEU A 60 -11.09 1.74 -6.14
N VAL A 61 -12.14 0.97 -6.42
CA VAL A 61 -12.47 0.58 -7.79
C VAL A 61 -13.02 1.73 -8.62
N THR A 62 -13.64 2.72 -7.97
CA THR A 62 -14.11 3.97 -8.62
C THR A 62 -13.04 5.06 -8.66
N MET A 63 -11.92 4.87 -7.98
CA MET A 63 -10.86 5.87 -7.75
C MET A 63 -11.34 7.12 -6.99
N GLU A 64 -12.42 7.03 -6.23
CA GLU A 64 -12.79 8.06 -5.25
C GLU A 64 -11.75 8.18 -4.14
N LYS A 65 -11.10 7.05 -3.80
CA LYS A 65 -9.87 7.01 -3.01
C LYS A 65 -8.75 6.34 -3.77
N VAL A 66 -7.54 6.77 -3.51
CA VAL A 66 -6.34 6.27 -4.17
C VAL A 66 -5.44 5.57 -3.16
N ALA A 67 -4.93 4.40 -3.54
CA ALA A 67 -4.07 3.59 -2.68
C ALA A 67 -2.60 3.61 -3.12
N SER A 68 -1.73 3.52 -2.12
CA SER A 68 -0.28 3.31 -2.23
C SER A 68 0.09 1.91 -1.74
N TYR A 69 1.26 1.42 -2.18
CA TYR A 69 1.93 0.27 -1.59
C TYR A 69 3.21 0.71 -0.88
N ALA A 70 3.33 0.39 0.40
CA ALA A 70 4.42 0.86 1.24
C ALA A 70 5.25 -0.32 1.77
N LEU A 71 6.32 -0.68 1.05
CA LEU A 71 7.24 -1.77 1.37
C LEU A 71 8.62 -1.27 1.75
N THR A 72 9.26 -0.54 0.83
CA THR A 72 10.66 -0.10 0.89
C THR A 72 10.94 0.77 2.11
N GLU A 73 12.11 0.59 2.72
CA GLU A 73 12.62 1.40 3.83
C GLU A 73 14.01 1.94 3.50
N PRO A 74 14.52 2.95 4.21
CA PRO A 74 15.87 3.47 3.99
C PRO A 74 16.97 2.40 4.05
N GLY A 75 16.78 1.36 4.88
CA GLY A 75 17.73 0.24 5.04
C GLY A 75 17.30 -1.07 4.37
N SER A 76 16.19 -1.09 3.62
CA SER A 76 15.60 -2.31 3.06
C SER A 76 14.91 -2.02 1.74
N GLY A 77 15.62 -2.21 0.65
CA GLY A 77 15.13 -2.14 -0.72
C GLY A 77 14.99 -3.53 -1.34
N SER A 78 16.01 -4.00 -2.06
CA SER A 78 16.02 -5.33 -2.70
C SER A 78 15.91 -6.48 -1.69
N ASP A 79 16.48 -6.35 -0.50
CA ASP A 79 16.20 -7.25 0.63
C ASP A 79 14.94 -6.81 1.36
N ALA A 80 13.78 -6.99 0.73
CA ALA A 80 12.49 -6.59 1.29
C ALA A 80 12.18 -7.27 2.64
N ALA A 81 12.64 -8.51 2.82
CA ALA A 81 12.49 -9.23 4.07
C ALA A 81 13.31 -8.64 5.23
N GLY A 82 14.23 -7.72 4.95
CA GLY A 82 14.99 -6.96 5.94
C GLY A 82 14.26 -5.76 6.54
N LEU A 83 12.98 -5.53 6.20
CA LEU A 83 12.20 -4.40 6.72
C LEU A 83 12.13 -4.41 8.25
N LYS A 84 12.12 -3.20 8.85
CA LYS A 84 12.19 -2.97 10.29
C LYS A 84 11.03 -2.16 10.86
N THR A 85 10.21 -1.51 10.02
CA THR A 85 8.99 -0.83 10.49
C THR A 85 8.19 -1.81 11.33
N SER A 86 8.12 -1.56 12.62
CA SER A 86 7.51 -2.49 13.59
C SER A 86 6.03 -2.24 13.74
N ALA A 87 5.28 -3.30 14.03
CA ALA A 87 3.89 -3.23 14.45
C ALA A 87 3.70 -4.14 15.65
N LYS A 88 3.48 -3.57 16.83
CA LYS A 88 3.28 -4.30 18.09
C LYS A 88 1.80 -4.34 18.41
N LEU A 89 1.29 -5.54 18.68
CA LEU A 89 -0.10 -5.71 19.11
C LEU A 89 -0.32 -5.10 20.49
N ASP A 90 -1.35 -4.26 20.60
CA ASP A 90 -1.81 -3.61 21.83
C ASP A 90 -3.34 -3.63 21.85
N GLY A 91 -3.91 -4.62 22.52
CA GLY A 91 -5.35 -4.88 22.51
C GLY A 91 -5.87 -5.21 21.12
N ASP A 92 -6.76 -4.40 20.60
CA ASP A 92 -7.39 -4.52 19.27
C ASP A 92 -6.71 -3.69 18.18
N HIS A 93 -5.51 -3.14 18.46
CA HIS A 93 -4.73 -2.34 17.54
C HIS A 93 -3.28 -2.83 17.44
N TYR A 94 -2.67 -2.57 16.30
CA TYR A 94 -1.21 -2.54 16.15
C TYR A 94 -0.70 -1.12 16.36
N VAL A 95 0.40 -0.99 17.12
CA VAL A 95 1.15 0.27 17.28
C VAL A 95 2.36 0.22 16.36
N LEU A 96 2.39 1.11 15.37
CA LEU A 96 3.40 1.14 14.32
C LEU A 96 4.47 2.19 14.60
N ASN A 97 5.72 1.80 14.38
CA ASN A 97 6.88 2.69 14.44
C ASN A 97 7.87 2.36 13.31
N GLY A 98 8.27 3.38 12.56
CA GLY A 98 9.23 3.24 11.47
C GLY A 98 8.99 4.20 10.31
N THR A 99 9.73 3.97 9.21
CA THR A 99 9.69 4.84 8.03
C THR A 99 9.73 4.01 6.76
N LYS A 100 8.79 4.27 5.86
CA LYS A 100 8.79 3.76 4.49
C LYS A 100 9.37 4.80 3.55
N GLN A 101 10.16 4.36 2.57
CA GLN A 101 10.90 5.21 1.64
C GLN A 101 10.40 5.03 0.21
N PHE A 102 10.44 6.11 -0.56
CA PHE A 102 10.08 6.12 -1.99
C PHE A 102 8.66 5.65 -2.30
N ILE A 103 7.71 6.02 -1.44
CA ILE A 103 6.32 5.57 -1.60
C ILE A 103 5.60 6.41 -2.63
N SER A 104 5.18 5.78 -3.73
CA SER A 104 4.34 6.41 -4.75
C SER A 104 3.01 6.84 -4.15
N GLY A 105 2.65 8.11 -4.33
CA GLY A 105 1.47 8.70 -3.69
C GLY A 105 1.68 9.11 -2.23
N GLY A 106 2.91 9.01 -1.69
CA GLY A 106 3.21 9.41 -0.32
C GLY A 106 2.81 10.86 -0.04
N GLY A 107 1.99 11.08 0.99
CA GLY A 107 1.41 12.37 1.36
C GLY A 107 0.24 12.83 0.48
N PHE A 108 -0.04 12.14 -0.62
CA PHE A 108 -1.10 12.47 -1.56
C PHE A 108 -2.27 11.48 -1.50
N ASN A 109 -1.97 10.17 -1.60
CA ASN A 109 -2.97 9.12 -1.61
C ASN A 109 -3.67 8.96 -0.26
N ASP A 110 -4.87 8.36 -0.26
CA ASP A 110 -5.74 8.23 0.90
C ASP A 110 -5.43 7.00 1.74
N ILE A 111 -4.92 5.94 1.11
CA ILE A 111 -4.78 4.61 1.70
C ILE A 111 -3.38 4.05 1.41
N TYR A 112 -2.78 3.42 2.42
CA TYR A 112 -1.46 2.81 2.35
C TYR A 112 -1.53 1.34 2.72
N VAL A 113 -1.37 0.45 1.74
CA VAL A 113 -1.17 -0.99 1.96
C VAL A 113 0.29 -1.20 2.34
N THR A 114 0.53 -1.48 3.62
CA THR A 114 1.85 -1.36 4.24
C THR A 114 2.33 -2.70 4.80
N MET A 115 3.55 -3.09 4.44
CA MET A 115 4.22 -4.27 5.00
C MET A 115 4.99 -3.88 6.26
N VAL A 116 4.71 -4.55 7.38
CA VAL A 116 5.29 -4.24 8.71
C VAL A 116 5.85 -5.48 9.40
N ARG A 117 6.73 -5.28 10.36
CA ARG A 117 7.36 -6.32 11.18
C ARG A 117 6.52 -6.59 12.43
N THR A 118 5.89 -7.77 12.50
CA THR A 118 5.15 -8.23 13.70
C THR A 118 5.86 -9.35 14.44
N GLY A 119 6.82 -10.05 13.81
CA GLY A 119 7.55 -11.15 14.39
C GLY A 119 9.04 -11.15 14.06
N GLU A 120 9.81 -11.99 14.77
CA GLU A 120 11.28 -12.06 14.63
C GLU A 120 11.74 -12.82 13.38
N HIS A 121 10.93 -13.72 12.85
CA HIS A 121 11.30 -14.49 11.67
C HIS A 121 11.41 -13.59 10.43
N LYS A 122 12.51 -13.73 9.68
CA LYS A 122 12.84 -12.80 8.58
C LYS A 122 11.72 -12.68 7.55
N THR A 123 11.15 -13.78 7.07
CA THR A 123 10.08 -13.78 6.07
C THR A 123 8.69 -13.95 6.70
N LYS A 124 8.53 -14.91 7.62
CA LYS A 124 7.26 -15.18 8.30
C LYS A 124 6.92 -14.24 9.46
N GLY A 125 7.64 -13.17 9.63
CA GLY A 125 7.36 -12.14 10.64
C GLY A 125 6.89 -10.82 10.02
N ILE A 126 6.41 -10.86 8.76
CA ILE A 126 5.92 -9.68 8.04
C ILE A 126 4.40 -9.79 7.94
N THR A 127 3.71 -8.69 8.21
CA THR A 127 2.25 -8.59 8.15
C THR A 127 1.87 -7.41 7.26
N CYS A 128 0.79 -7.55 6.53
CA CYS A 128 0.24 -6.50 5.69
C CYS A 128 -0.92 -5.80 6.39
N LEU A 129 -0.88 -4.46 6.46
CA LEU A 129 -1.92 -3.62 7.06
C LEU A 129 -2.41 -2.56 6.08
N VAL A 130 -3.70 -2.26 6.12
CA VAL A 130 -4.29 -1.09 5.43
C VAL A 130 -4.35 0.08 6.40
N ILE A 131 -3.73 1.19 6.04
CA ILE A 131 -3.60 2.37 6.87
C ILE A 131 -4.22 3.56 6.15
N ASP A 132 -5.17 4.23 6.79
CA ASP A 132 -5.75 5.46 6.29
C ASP A 132 -4.75 6.62 6.47
N LYS A 133 -4.69 7.55 5.52
CA LYS A 133 -3.79 8.71 5.51
C LYS A 133 -3.85 9.52 6.80
N ASP A 134 -5.06 9.73 7.31
CA ASP A 134 -5.32 10.59 8.46
C ASP A 134 -5.21 9.84 9.81
N THR A 135 -4.67 8.62 9.82
CA THR A 135 -4.42 7.88 11.05
C THR A 135 -3.46 8.68 11.95
N PRO A 136 -3.84 8.97 13.22
CA PRO A 136 -2.94 9.64 14.16
C PRO A 136 -1.59 8.92 14.27
N GLY A 137 -0.49 9.67 14.22
CA GLY A 137 0.86 9.14 14.21
C GLY A 137 1.41 8.82 12.80
N VAL A 138 0.61 9.03 11.75
CA VAL A 138 1.09 8.97 10.36
C VAL A 138 1.47 10.37 9.90
N SER A 139 2.66 10.48 9.33
CA SER A 139 3.15 11.72 8.72
C SER A 139 3.95 11.44 7.45
N PHE A 140 4.30 12.48 6.71
CA PHE A 140 4.93 12.33 5.40
C PHE A 140 6.17 13.22 5.28
N GLY A 141 7.20 12.66 4.66
CA GLY A 141 8.39 13.43 4.28
C GLY A 141 8.11 14.40 3.13
N LYS A 142 9.12 15.22 2.82
CA LYS A 142 9.07 16.09 1.63
C LYS A 142 9.04 15.24 0.36
N PRO A 143 8.30 15.68 -0.68
CA PRO A 143 8.33 15.01 -1.98
C PRO A 143 9.77 14.89 -2.52
N GLU A 144 10.08 13.71 -3.06
CA GLU A 144 11.39 13.42 -3.67
C GLU A 144 11.63 14.29 -4.92
N LYS A 145 12.84 14.82 -5.05
CA LYS A 145 13.30 15.46 -6.28
C LYS A 145 13.73 14.39 -7.27
N LYS A 146 12.92 14.16 -8.30
CA LYS A 146 13.15 13.10 -9.27
C LYS A 146 13.63 13.66 -10.60
N LEU A 147 14.41 12.86 -11.36
CA LEU A 147 14.83 13.19 -12.73
C LEU A 147 13.64 13.23 -13.69
N GLY A 148 12.62 12.42 -13.46
CA GLY A 148 11.40 12.32 -14.26
C GLY A 148 10.23 11.80 -13.42
N TRP A 149 9.10 11.46 -14.08
CA TRP A 149 7.88 10.95 -13.44
C TRP A 149 7.29 11.91 -12.40
N ASN A 150 7.40 13.21 -12.64
CA ASN A 150 7.01 14.23 -11.68
C ASN A 150 5.49 14.30 -11.44
N ALA A 151 4.67 13.75 -12.35
CA ALA A 151 3.23 13.62 -12.16
C ALA A 151 2.84 12.50 -11.16
N SER A 152 3.80 11.64 -10.74
CA SER A 152 3.58 10.64 -9.69
C SER A 152 4.31 11.09 -8.42
N PRO A 153 3.64 11.68 -7.42
CA PRO A 153 4.28 12.12 -6.19
C PRO A 153 4.91 10.93 -5.47
N THR A 154 6.05 11.15 -4.84
CA THR A 154 6.81 10.11 -4.13
C THR A 154 7.39 10.73 -2.87
N ALA A 155 7.14 10.13 -1.70
CA ALA A 155 7.65 10.61 -0.43
C ALA A 155 7.85 9.47 0.57
N GLN A 156 8.43 9.80 1.72
CA GLN A 156 8.44 8.92 2.89
C GLN A 156 7.04 8.88 3.52
N VAL A 157 6.71 7.72 4.11
CA VAL A 157 5.60 7.56 5.04
C VAL A 157 6.19 7.21 6.39
N ILE A 158 5.90 7.99 7.41
CA ILE A 158 6.51 7.92 8.73
C ILE A 158 5.44 7.54 9.73
N PHE A 159 5.74 6.57 10.59
CA PHE A 159 4.87 6.08 11.65
C PHE A 159 5.52 6.35 13.00
N GLU A 160 4.82 7.10 13.86
CA GLU A 160 5.21 7.43 15.22
C GLU A 160 4.04 7.09 16.14
N ASP A 161 4.10 5.91 16.76
CA ASP A 161 3.03 5.32 17.58
C ASP A 161 1.66 5.30 16.87
N ALA A 162 1.66 5.10 15.54
CA ALA A 162 0.44 5.07 14.75
C ALA A 162 -0.39 3.83 15.10
N ARG A 163 -1.65 4.05 15.53
CA ARG A 163 -2.55 2.99 15.97
C ARG A 163 -3.45 2.55 14.81
N VAL A 164 -3.30 1.31 14.40
CA VAL A 164 -4.04 0.70 13.28
C VAL A 164 -4.86 -0.48 13.81
N PRO A 165 -6.19 -0.51 13.60
CA PRO A 165 -7.02 -1.62 14.04
C PRO A 165 -6.57 -2.98 13.49
N VAL A 166 -6.65 -4.04 14.29
CA VAL A 166 -6.38 -5.42 13.84
C VAL A 166 -7.27 -5.81 12.65
N ALA A 167 -8.49 -5.28 12.61
CA ALA A 167 -9.41 -5.47 11.49
C ALA A 167 -8.88 -4.95 10.13
N ASN A 168 -7.89 -4.04 10.13
CA ASN A 168 -7.24 -3.53 8.93
C ASN A 168 -6.12 -4.46 8.40
N ARG A 169 -5.96 -5.66 8.94
CA ARG A 169 -4.98 -6.64 8.48
C ARG A 169 -5.43 -7.33 7.19
N VAL A 170 -4.52 -7.44 6.24
CA VAL A 170 -4.69 -8.14 4.98
C VAL A 170 -4.03 -9.52 5.11
N GLY A 171 -4.82 -10.57 5.12
CA GLY A 171 -4.33 -11.94 5.32
C GLY A 171 -3.95 -12.28 6.77
N PRO A 172 -3.34 -13.46 6.99
CA PRO A 172 -2.86 -13.89 8.30
C PRO A 172 -1.69 -13.02 8.80
N GLU A 173 -1.47 -13.02 10.13
CA GLU A 173 -0.30 -12.39 10.72
C GLU A 173 0.95 -13.21 10.45
N GLY A 174 2.01 -12.56 9.96
CA GLY A 174 3.31 -13.19 9.78
C GLY A 174 3.41 -14.15 8.59
N ASP A 175 2.49 -14.09 7.61
CA ASP A 175 2.47 -15.01 6.47
C ASP A 175 2.88 -14.30 5.16
#